data_61c63b5851fdd28c0e0580bf10f0fbde
#
_entry.id   61c63b5851fdd28c0e0580bf10f0fbde
#
_cell.length_a   1.000
_cell.length_b   1.000
_cell.length_c   1.000
_cell.angle_alpha   90.00
_cell.angle_beta   90.00
_cell.angle_gamma   90.00
#
_symmetry.space_group_name_H-M   'P 1'
#
loop_
_entity.id
_entity.type
_entity.pdbx_description
1 polymer ?
#
loop_
_entity_poly.entity_id
_entity_poly.type
_entity_poly.pdbx_seq_one_letter_code
_entity_poly.pdbx_strand_id
1 'polypeptide(L)'
;MKRSIGTNNYSFLLMAMMLVLVLLSFASISYAKEQASYKMPSTIDSSAKYLFFLHNYYVEKHGPDGACKYYDILQAFADKGLIVISEVRSGKIIPSEYAKKIVGQVKRLMDAGVPPENITIAGHSKGGVITLCVASRLGNPMIGFVVMAGCEIKPLAQTYPDFTKLKGDFLSIYASSDSIANSCKTAFSKATQDILSKEVELESDKGHKLFFQPADIWVEPVLTWLKQRK
;
A
#
# COMPACT_ATOMS: atom_id res chain seq x y z
N MET A 1 37.37 61.51 -16.54
CA MET A 1 36.82 60.54 -15.56
C MET A 1 35.63 59.83 -16.16
N LYS A 2 35.82 58.63 -16.73
CA LYS A 2 34.70 57.80 -17.27
C LYS A 2 34.46 56.67 -16.24
N ARG A 3 33.31 56.68 -15.62
CA ARG A 3 32.85 55.57 -14.76
C ARG A 3 32.36 54.40 -15.64
N SER A 4 33.01 53.26 -15.52
CA SER A 4 32.54 51.99 -15.99
C SER A 4 31.52 51.48 -14.94
N ILE A 5 30.25 51.40 -15.35
CA ILE A 5 29.19 50.75 -14.59
C ILE A 5 28.46 49.82 -15.58
N GLY A 6 28.49 48.51 -15.36
CA GLY A 6 27.50 47.68 -15.99
C GLY A 6 27.90 46.29 -16.49
N THR A 7 28.71 45.50 -15.78
CA THR A 7 28.93 44.09 -16.17
C THR A 7 28.54 43.06 -15.09
N ASN A 8 28.23 43.48 -13.86
CA ASN A 8 27.97 42.51 -12.76
C ASN A 8 26.53 42.00 -12.66
N ASN A 9 25.52 42.72 -13.22
CA ASN A 9 24.12 42.33 -13.00
C ASN A 9 23.69 41.19 -13.91
N TYR A 10 24.23 41.08 -15.12
CA TYR A 10 23.89 39.99 -16.06
C TYR A 10 24.44 38.63 -15.62
N SER A 11 25.65 38.62 -15.05
CA SER A 11 26.24 37.39 -14.49
C SER A 11 25.45 36.85 -13.32
N PHE A 12 24.91 37.70 -12.46
CA PHE A 12 24.11 37.33 -11.30
C PHE A 12 22.74 36.77 -11.73
N LEU A 13 22.08 37.39 -12.74
CA LEU A 13 20.84 36.92 -13.29
C LEU A 13 20.98 35.55 -13.99
N LEU A 14 22.06 35.37 -14.76
CA LEU A 14 22.33 34.09 -15.43
C LEU A 14 22.62 32.97 -14.42
N MET A 15 23.36 33.28 -13.35
CA MET A 15 23.64 32.30 -12.29
C MET A 15 22.38 31.92 -11.51
N ALA A 16 21.51 32.89 -11.21
CA ALA A 16 20.21 32.64 -10.56
C ALA A 16 19.27 31.80 -11.45
N MET A 17 19.21 32.11 -12.75
CA MET A 17 18.42 31.30 -13.71
C MET A 17 18.96 29.88 -13.85
N MET A 18 20.27 29.67 -13.90
CA MET A 18 20.85 28.32 -13.92
C MET A 18 20.52 27.55 -12.64
N LEU A 19 20.58 28.20 -11.47
CA LEU A 19 20.25 27.56 -10.20
C LEU A 19 18.79 27.10 -10.14
N VAL A 20 17.86 27.93 -10.64
CA VAL A 20 16.43 27.59 -10.71
C VAL A 20 16.19 26.42 -11.68
N LEU A 21 16.85 26.40 -12.84
CA LEU A 21 16.73 25.29 -13.81
C LEU A 21 17.28 23.97 -13.23
N VAL A 22 18.37 24.02 -12.49
CA VAL A 22 18.93 22.84 -11.81
C VAL A 22 17.98 22.34 -10.72
N LEU A 23 17.40 23.21 -9.91
CA LEU A 23 16.43 22.83 -8.87
C LEU A 23 15.15 22.24 -9.46
N LEU A 24 14.66 22.80 -10.57
CA LEU A 24 13.49 22.25 -11.29
C LEU A 24 13.79 20.87 -11.91
N SER A 25 15.01 20.64 -12.41
CA SER A 25 15.41 19.35 -12.96
C SER A 25 15.53 18.28 -11.85
N PHE A 26 16.04 18.61 -10.67
CA PHE A 26 16.09 17.69 -9.53
C PHE A 26 14.68 17.34 -9.01
N ALA A 27 13.78 18.32 -8.94
CA ALA A 27 12.40 18.09 -8.53
C ALA A 27 11.67 17.14 -9.53
N SER A 28 11.88 17.35 -10.85
CA SER A 28 11.29 16.50 -11.89
C SER A 28 11.85 15.08 -11.89
N ILE A 29 13.14 14.90 -11.63
CA ILE A 29 13.79 13.59 -11.52
C ILE A 29 13.30 12.86 -10.27
N SER A 30 13.14 13.55 -9.14
CA SER A 30 12.61 12.99 -7.91
C SER A 30 11.17 12.49 -8.09
N TYR A 31 10.30 13.31 -8.70
CA TYR A 31 8.91 12.94 -8.96
C TYR A 31 8.79 11.74 -9.92
N ALA A 32 9.58 11.70 -11.00
CA ALA A 32 9.59 10.58 -11.93
C ALA A 32 10.12 9.28 -11.31
N LYS A 33 11.11 9.39 -10.40
CA LYS A 33 11.65 8.25 -9.66
C LYS A 33 10.61 7.68 -8.68
N GLU A 34 9.82 8.54 -8.05
CA GLU A 34 8.76 8.17 -7.10
C GLU A 34 7.64 7.38 -7.79
N GLN A 35 7.13 7.82 -8.93
CA GLN A 35 6.12 7.08 -9.69
C GLN A 35 6.64 5.75 -10.25
N ALA A 36 7.91 5.63 -10.57
CA ALA A 36 8.50 4.40 -11.09
C ALA A 36 8.76 3.35 -9.99
N SER A 37 8.87 3.76 -8.73
CA SER A 37 9.30 2.89 -7.62
C SER A 37 8.25 1.92 -7.11
N TYR A 38 6.95 2.14 -7.39
CA TYR A 38 5.86 1.30 -6.88
C TYR A 38 5.36 0.23 -7.84
N LYS A 39 5.99 0.08 -9.01
CA LYS A 39 5.71 -1.03 -9.93
C LYS A 39 6.46 -2.29 -9.53
N MET A 40 5.97 -3.43 -10.00
CA MET A 40 6.70 -4.69 -9.89
C MET A 40 8.13 -4.52 -10.45
N PRO A 41 9.19 -4.75 -9.65
CA PRO A 41 10.56 -4.52 -10.10
C PRO A 41 10.94 -5.46 -11.25
N SER A 42 11.78 -4.96 -12.16
CA SER A 42 12.35 -5.78 -13.25
C SER A 42 13.35 -6.79 -12.72
N THR A 43 14.18 -6.38 -11.74
CA THR A 43 15.11 -7.22 -11.02
C THR A 43 14.61 -7.44 -9.60
N ILE A 44 14.50 -8.70 -9.18
CA ILE A 44 13.97 -9.08 -7.87
C ILE A 44 15.16 -9.35 -6.94
N ASP A 45 15.18 -8.65 -5.81
CA ASP A 45 16.08 -8.93 -4.69
C ASP A 45 15.44 -9.97 -3.77
N SER A 46 15.95 -11.19 -3.74
CA SER A 46 15.40 -12.27 -2.93
C SER A 46 15.55 -12.07 -1.42
N SER A 47 16.42 -11.16 -0.98
CA SER A 47 16.62 -10.83 0.44
C SER A 47 15.69 -9.73 0.95
N ALA A 48 15.08 -8.97 0.05
CA ALA A 48 14.24 -7.82 0.39
C ALA A 48 12.86 -8.24 0.94
N LYS A 49 12.22 -7.30 1.67
CA LYS A 49 10.83 -7.43 2.11
C LYS A 49 9.91 -6.67 1.16
N TYR A 50 8.88 -7.34 0.68
CA TYR A 50 7.92 -6.82 -0.29
C TYR A 50 6.58 -6.55 0.34
N LEU A 51 6.00 -5.38 0.05
CA LEU A 51 4.67 -4.99 0.46
C LEU A 51 3.81 -4.66 -0.77
N PHE A 52 2.81 -5.47 -1.08
CA PHE A 52 1.75 -5.08 -2.01
C PHE A 52 0.75 -4.20 -1.27
N PHE A 53 0.52 -2.98 -1.78
CA PHE A 53 -0.50 -2.09 -1.22
C PHE A 53 -1.70 -1.97 -2.17
N LEU A 54 -2.88 -2.38 -1.70
CA LEU A 54 -4.12 -2.40 -2.47
C LEU A 54 -5.03 -1.28 -1.97
N HIS A 55 -5.16 -0.22 -2.77
CA HIS A 55 -5.91 0.98 -2.40
C HIS A 55 -7.43 0.73 -2.30
N ASN A 56 -8.15 1.67 -1.71
CA ASN A 56 -9.60 1.66 -1.53
C ASN A 56 -10.38 2.02 -2.81
N TYR A 57 -11.72 1.97 -2.73
CA TYR A 57 -12.59 2.37 -3.83
C TYR A 57 -12.52 3.87 -4.16
N TYR A 58 -12.17 4.72 -3.18
CA TYR A 58 -12.05 6.15 -3.43
C TYR A 58 -10.97 6.47 -4.46
N VAL A 59 -9.77 5.88 -4.32
CA VAL A 59 -8.68 6.04 -5.28
C VAL A 59 -9.06 5.44 -6.63
N GLU A 60 -9.76 4.29 -6.67
CA GLU A 60 -10.25 3.66 -7.90
C GLU A 60 -11.17 4.60 -8.70
N LYS A 61 -12.01 5.37 -7.99
CA LYS A 61 -13.01 6.24 -8.60
C LYS A 61 -12.48 7.64 -8.93
N HIS A 62 -11.62 8.20 -8.07
CA HIS A 62 -11.21 9.61 -8.10
C HIS A 62 -9.73 9.80 -8.46
N GLY A 63 -8.97 8.71 -8.63
CA GLY A 63 -7.53 8.78 -8.87
C GLY A 63 -6.70 8.95 -7.59
N PRO A 64 -5.37 8.93 -7.72
CA PRO A 64 -4.44 8.92 -6.60
C PRO A 64 -4.21 10.30 -5.97
N ASP A 65 -4.56 11.38 -6.67
CA ASP A 65 -4.25 12.77 -6.27
C ASP A 65 -5.40 13.44 -5.48
N GLY A 66 -6.40 12.66 -5.06
CA GLY A 66 -7.57 13.14 -4.33
C GLY A 66 -7.36 13.29 -2.81
N ALA A 67 -8.47 13.21 -2.07
CA ALA A 67 -8.44 13.30 -0.60
C ALA A 67 -7.69 12.13 0.06
N CYS A 68 -7.63 10.96 -0.60
CA CYS A 68 -6.77 9.86 -0.16
C CYS A 68 -5.35 10.12 -0.62
N LYS A 69 -4.43 10.28 0.32
CA LYS A 69 -3.01 10.54 0.08
C LYS A 69 -2.28 9.25 -0.29
N TYR A 70 -2.65 8.71 -1.46
CA TYR A 70 -2.20 7.40 -1.90
C TYR A 70 -0.67 7.27 -1.95
N TYR A 71 0.01 8.21 -2.60
CA TYR A 71 1.47 8.15 -2.73
C TYR A 71 2.19 8.37 -1.40
N ASP A 72 1.65 9.23 -0.52
CA ASP A 72 2.22 9.45 0.82
C ASP A 72 2.16 8.15 1.66
N ILE A 73 1.08 7.37 1.52
CA ILE A 73 0.95 6.06 2.17
C ILE A 73 2.02 5.09 1.65
N LEU A 74 2.22 5.02 0.34
CA LEU A 74 3.24 4.14 -0.25
C LEU A 74 4.64 4.55 0.21
N GLN A 75 4.92 5.86 0.23
CA GLN A 75 6.20 6.42 0.66
C GLN A 75 6.47 6.10 2.14
N ALA A 76 5.46 6.22 3.01
CA ALA A 76 5.61 5.91 4.43
C ALA A 76 6.10 4.47 4.68
N PHE A 77 5.70 3.51 3.85
CA PHE A 77 6.21 2.14 3.92
C PHE A 77 7.57 1.98 3.24
N ALA A 78 7.80 2.65 2.12
CA ALA A 78 9.08 2.62 1.41
C ALA A 78 10.21 3.20 2.27
N ASP A 79 9.96 4.28 3.01
CA ASP A 79 10.92 4.90 3.95
C ASP A 79 11.33 3.96 5.11
N LYS A 80 10.57 2.90 5.34
CA LYS A 80 10.89 1.85 6.33
C LYS A 80 11.63 0.65 5.72
N GLY A 81 12.12 0.80 4.49
CA GLY A 81 12.93 -0.22 3.80
C GLY A 81 12.13 -1.33 3.12
N LEU A 82 10.83 -1.16 2.93
CA LEU A 82 10.01 -2.12 2.19
C LEU A 82 10.04 -1.81 0.68
N ILE A 83 10.14 -2.83 -0.16
CA ILE A 83 9.86 -2.66 -1.59
C ILE A 83 8.36 -2.69 -1.76
N VAL A 84 7.76 -1.49 -1.96
CA VAL A 84 6.32 -1.34 -2.09
C VAL A 84 5.90 -1.55 -3.54
N ILE A 85 4.93 -2.44 -3.76
CA ILE A 85 4.34 -2.71 -5.08
C ILE A 85 2.88 -2.29 -5.02
N SER A 86 2.50 -1.37 -5.89
CA SER A 86 1.13 -0.89 -5.99
C SER A 86 0.83 -0.34 -7.37
N GLU A 87 -0.43 -0.33 -7.75
CA GLU A 87 -0.90 0.33 -8.95
C GLU A 87 -2.26 0.98 -8.72
N VAL A 88 -2.53 2.06 -9.42
CA VAL A 88 -3.84 2.70 -9.41
C VAL A 88 -4.78 1.87 -10.29
N ARG A 89 -5.77 1.26 -9.64
CA ARG A 89 -6.86 0.56 -10.34
C ARG A 89 -7.88 1.57 -10.83
N SER A 90 -8.44 1.33 -12.00
CA SER A 90 -9.52 2.13 -12.59
C SER A 90 -10.62 1.25 -13.17
N GLY A 91 -11.83 1.80 -13.30
CA GLY A 91 -13.00 1.08 -13.82
C GLY A 91 -13.68 0.18 -12.78
N LYS A 92 -14.58 -0.69 -13.24
CA LYS A 92 -15.29 -1.64 -12.37
C LYS A 92 -14.40 -2.85 -12.07
N ILE A 93 -13.61 -2.77 -11.02
CA ILE A 93 -12.77 -3.90 -10.60
C ILE A 93 -13.59 -4.87 -9.74
N ILE A 94 -13.59 -6.13 -10.13
CA ILE A 94 -14.14 -7.25 -9.35
C ILE A 94 -13.00 -7.78 -8.45
N PRO A 95 -13.14 -7.75 -7.11
CA PRO A 95 -12.07 -8.13 -6.18
C PRO A 95 -11.45 -9.50 -6.45
N SER A 96 -12.28 -10.53 -6.68
CA SER A 96 -11.81 -11.88 -6.93
C SER A 96 -11.02 -12.01 -8.24
N GLU A 97 -11.37 -11.25 -9.29
CA GLU A 97 -10.67 -11.28 -10.56
C GLU A 97 -9.33 -10.55 -10.47
N TYR A 98 -9.33 -9.36 -9.82
CA TYR A 98 -8.10 -8.62 -9.61
C TYR A 98 -7.09 -9.38 -8.72
N ALA A 99 -7.59 -10.14 -7.75
CA ALA A 99 -6.75 -10.97 -6.89
C ALA A 99 -5.91 -11.98 -7.71
N LYS A 100 -6.39 -12.47 -8.86
CA LYS A 100 -5.61 -13.37 -9.75
C LYS A 100 -4.30 -12.73 -10.21
N LYS A 101 -4.34 -11.43 -10.54
CA LYS A 101 -3.15 -10.66 -10.92
C LYS A 101 -2.13 -10.61 -9.78
N ILE A 102 -2.59 -10.25 -8.57
CA ILE A 102 -1.71 -10.17 -7.39
C ILE A 102 -1.11 -11.54 -7.07
N VAL A 103 -1.91 -12.61 -7.13
CA VAL A 103 -1.41 -13.99 -6.96
C VAL A 103 -0.29 -14.30 -7.96
N GLY A 104 -0.44 -13.92 -9.23
CA GLY A 104 0.62 -14.09 -10.24
C GLY A 104 1.89 -13.31 -9.91
N GLN A 105 1.76 -12.07 -9.42
CA GLN A 105 2.91 -11.26 -9.01
C GLN A 105 3.62 -11.84 -7.77
N VAL A 106 2.86 -12.31 -6.78
CA VAL A 106 3.41 -12.97 -5.58
C VAL A 106 4.16 -14.25 -5.96
N LYS A 107 3.59 -15.09 -6.83
CA LYS A 107 4.27 -16.29 -7.33
C LYS A 107 5.58 -15.94 -8.03
N ARG A 108 5.59 -14.89 -8.85
CA ARG A 108 6.83 -14.42 -9.50
C ARG A 108 7.93 -14.02 -8.49
N LEU A 109 7.57 -13.41 -7.35
CA LEU A 109 8.54 -13.15 -6.28
C LEU A 109 9.08 -14.44 -5.68
N MET A 110 8.19 -15.38 -5.35
CA MET A 110 8.60 -16.68 -4.79
C MET A 110 9.45 -17.48 -5.78
N ASP A 111 9.09 -17.51 -7.05
CA ASP A 111 9.86 -18.18 -8.12
C ASP A 111 11.25 -17.58 -8.30
N ALA A 112 11.42 -16.29 -7.97
CA ALA A 112 12.72 -15.60 -7.95
C ALA A 112 13.48 -15.77 -6.62
N GLY A 113 13.00 -16.64 -5.71
CA GLY A 113 13.66 -16.97 -4.46
C GLY A 113 13.33 -16.09 -3.27
N VAL A 114 12.33 -15.20 -3.37
CA VAL A 114 11.87 -14.41 -2.20
C VAL A 114 11.16 -15.34 -1.22
N PRO A 115 11.59 -15.42 0.05
CA PRO A 115 10.92 -16.21 1.06
C PRO A 115 9.49 -15.71 1.28
N PRO A 116 8.48 -16.60 1.42
CA PRO A 116 7.08 -16.19 1.61
C PRO A 116 6.87 -15.25 2.81
N GLU A 117 7.62 -15.42 3.88
CA GLU A 117 7.60 -14.56 5.08
C GLU A 117 8.05 -13.12 4.79
N ASN A 118 8.81 -12.90 3.74
CA ASN A 118 9.20 -11.57 3.27
C ASN A 118 8.14 -10.90 2.38
N ILE A 119 7.01 -11.56 2.14
CA ILE A 119 5.92 -11.04 1.29
C ILE A 119 4.71 -10.69 2.15
N THR A 120 4.22 -9.48 1.99
CA THR A 120 2.99 -9.01 2.65
C THR A 120 2.06 -8.37 1.64
N ILE A 121 0.77 -8.66 1.78
CA ILE A 121 -0.30 -8.02 1.01
C ILE A 121 -1.14 -7.20 1.97
N ALA A 122 -1.16 -5.87 1.79
CA ALA A 122 -1.92 -4.94 2.60
C ALA A 122 -3.00 -4.26 1.77
N GLY A 123 -4.21 -4.12 2.30
CA GLY A 123 -5.28 -3.45 1.56
C GLY A 123 -6.27 -2.74 2.45
N HIS A 124 -6.73 -1.56 1.99
CA HIS A 124 -7.75 -0.78 2.67
C HIS A 124 -9.11 -0.92 1.96
N SER A 125 -10.18 -1.13 2.74
CA SER A 125 -11.56 -1.16 2.23
C SER A 125 -11.73 -2.20 1.12
N LYS A 126 -12.12 -1.83 -0.09
CA LYS A 126 -12.14 -2.73 -1.27
C LYS A 126 -10.79 -3.42 -1.50
N GLY A 127 -9.67 -2.73 -1.23
CA GLY A 127 -8.34 -3.32 -1.24
C GLY A 127 -8.18 -4.44 -0.20
N GLY A 128 -8.79 -4.28 0.98
CA GLY A 128 -8.84 -5.31 2.03
C GLY A 128 -9.63 -6.54 1.58
N VAL A 129 -10.76 -6.35 0.87
CA VAL A 129 -11.50 -7.48 0.26
C VAL A 129 -10.65 -8.21 -0.76
N ILE A 130 -9.89 -7.47 -1.60
CA ILE A 130 -8.94 -8.09 -2.56
C ILE A 130 -7.85 -8.86 -1.81
N THR A 131 -7.34 -8.33 -0.69
CA THR A 131 -6.35 -9.00 0.17
C THR A 131 -6.86 -10.36 0.66
N LEU A 132 -8.11 -10.42 1.13
CA LEU A 132 -8.75 -11.69 1.52
C LEU A 132 -8.91 -12.64 0.33
N CYS A 133 -9.27 -12.13 -0.84
CA CYS A 133 -9.34 -12.93 -2.07
C CYS A 133 -7.97 -13.49 -2.49
N VAL A 134 -6.89 -12.75 -2.28
CA VAL A 134 -5.51 -13.21 -2.53
C VAL A 134 -5.14 -14.32 -1.55
N ALA A 135 -5.41 -14.12 -0.25
CA ALA A 135 -5.11 -15.09 0.80
C ALA A 135 -5.78 -16.45 0.54
N SER A 136 -7.08 -16.43 0.19
CA SER A 136 -7.84 -17.66 -0.11
C SER A 136 -7.33 -18.42 -1.33
N ARG A 137 -6.61 -17.75 -2.25
CA ARG A 137 -6.06 -18.35 -3.48
C ARG A 137 -4.62 -18.81 -3.36
N LEU A 138 -3.81 -18.11 -2.58
CA LEU A 138 -2.41 -18.46 -2.36
C LEU A 138 -2.26 -19.70 -1.48
N GLY A 139 -3.07 -19.81 -0.44
CA GLY A 139 -3.04 -20.95 0.47
C GLY A 139 -1.68 -21.16 1.15
N ASN A 140 -0.90 -20.11 1.35
CA ASN A 140 0.44 -20.18 1.93
C ASN A 140 0.43 -19.59 3.36
N PRO A 141 0.77 -20.39 4.41
CA PRO A 141 0.71 -19.95 5.79
C PRO A 141 1.75 -18.91 6.17
N MET A 142 2.83 -18.80 5.40
CA MET A 142 3.97 -17.91 5.70
C MET A 142 3.78 -16.49 5.15
N ILE A 143 2.82 -16.27 4.24
CA ILE A 143 2.56 -14.94 3.66
C ILE A 143 1.74 -14.09 4.64
N GLY A 144 2.10 -12.80 4.75
CA GLY A 144 1.39 -11.84 5.57
C GLY A 144 0.26 -11.12 4.85
N PHE A 145 -0.84 -10.89 5.59
CA PHE A 145 -2.00 -10.18 5.07
C PHE A 145 -2.46 -9.10 6.06
N VAL A 146 -2.47 -7.85 5.63
CA VAL A 146 -2.98 -6.73 6.44
C VAL A 146 -4.31 -6.26 5.85
N VAL A 147 -5.38 -6.45 6.61
CA VAL A 147 -6.74 -6.08 6.21
C VAL A 147 -7.14 -4.82 6.98
N MET A 148 -7.08 -3.68 6.30
CA MET A 148 -7.43 -2.38 6.88
C MET A 148 -8.88 -2.04 6.53
N ALA A 149 -9.78 -2.07 7.53
CA ALA A 149 -11.21 -1.80 7.35
C ALA A 149 -11.79 -2.53 6.11
N GLY A 150 -11.48 -3.82 5.97
CA GLY A 150 -11.81 -4.62 4.79
C GLY A 150 -12.85 -5.71 5.02
N CYS A 151 -13.42 -5.83 6.22
CA CYS A 151 -14.44 -6.82 6.55
C CYS A 151 -15.82 -6.19 6.75
N GLU A 152 -16.88 -6.99 6.56
CA GLU A 152 -18.29 -6.62 6.76
C GLU A 152 -18.79 -5.42 5.93
N ILE A 153 -18.15 -5.14 4.80
CA ILE A 153 -18.56 -4.07 3.89
C ILE A 153 -19.80 -4.53 3.12
N LYS A 154 -20.99 -4.08 3.52
CA LYS A 154 -22.28 -4.53 2.96
C LYS A 154 -22.35 -4.47 1.43
N PRO A 155 -21.97 -3.37 0.73
CA PRO A 155 -22.00 -3.33 -0.73
C PRO A 155 -21.07 -4.33 -1.44
N LEU A 156 -20.08 -4.88 -0.73
CA LEU A 156 -19.12 -5.85 -1.24
C LEU A 156 -19.40 -7.29 -0.77
N ALA A 157 -20.50 -7.53 -0.08
CA ALA A 157 -20.81 -8.83 0.56
C ALA A 157 -20.68 -10.03 -0.40
N GLN A 158 -21.10 -9.88 -1.65
CA GLN A 158 -21.05 -10.94 -2.67
C GLN A 158 -19.65 -11.11 -3.32
N THR A 159 -18.69 -10.27 -2.96
CA THR A 159 -17.34 -10.26 -3.55
C THR A 159 -16.29 -10.86 -2.62
N TYR A 160 -16.67 -11.19 -1.39
CA TYR A 160 -15.77 -11.87 -0.45
C TYR A 160 -15.45 -13.28 -0.92
N PRO A 161 -14.25 -13.78 -0.60
CA PRO A 161 -13.90 -15.16 -0.89
C PRO A 161 -14.64 -16.13 0.03
N ASP A 162 -14.55 -17.40 -0.27
CA ASP A 162 -14.83 -18.46 0.68
C ASP A 162 -13.81 -18.40 1.83
N PHE A 163 -14.26 -17.95 3.00
CA PHE A 163 -13.40 -17.77 4.17
C PHE A 163 -12.82 -19.07 4.72
N THR A 164 -13.44 -20.22 4.42
CA THR A 164 -12.90 -21.54 4.80
C THR A 164 -11.54 -21.82 4.16
N LYS A 165 -11.23 -21.14 3.06
CA LYS A 165 -9.97 -21.27 2.32
C LYS A 165 -8.89 -20.26 2.71
N LEU A 166 -9.15 -19.41 3.73
CA LEU A 166 -8.13 -18.48 4.21
C LEU A 166 -6.96 -19.25 4.79
N LYS A 167 -5.76 -18.83 4.42
CA LYS A 167 -4.49 -19.32 4.96
C LYS A 167 -3.46 -18.21 4.93
N GLY A 168 -2.71 -18.05 6.03
CA GLY A 168 -1.72 -17.00 6.17
C GLY A 168 -1.62 -16.47 7.58
N ASP A 169 -0.79 -15.43 7.73
CA ASP A 169 -0.67 -14.64 8.95
C ASP A 169 -1.39 -13.30 8.75
N PHE A 170 -2.38 -12.98 9.56
CA PHE A 170 -3.29 -11.88 9.36
C PHE A 170 -3.18 -10.81 10.45
N LEU A 171 -3.12 -9.54 10.03
CA LEU A 171 -3.45 -8.39 10.84
C LEU A 171 -4.73 -7.75 10.32
N SER A 172 -5.80 -7.73 11.13
CA SER A 172 -6.99 -6.91 10.90
C SER A 172 -6.87 -5.62 11.70
N ILE A 173 -7.15 -4.48 11.06
CA ILE A 173 -7.08 -3.16 11.70
C ILE A 173 -8.22 -2.28 11.20
N TYR A 174 -8.97 -1.66 12.11
CA TYR A 174 -10.11 -0.79 11.80
C TYR A 174 -10.30 0.28 12.88
N ALA A 175 -11.03 1.35 12.56
CA ALA A 175 -11.38 2.38 13.54
C ALA A 175 -12.67 2.01 14.28
N SER A 176 -12.74 2.27 15.59
CA SER A 176 -13.92 2.03 16.42
C SER A 176 -15.17 2.76 15.90
N SER A 177 -15.01 3.94 15.29
CA SER A 177 -16.10 4.73 14.71
C SER A 177 -16.41 4.42 13.24
N ASP A 178 -15.80 3.33 12.65
CA ASP A 178 -16.05 2.99 11.25
C ASP A 178 -17.46 2.43 11.05
N SER A 179 -18.31 3.16 10.29
CA SER A 179 -19.67 2.75 9.97
C SER A 179 -19.80 1.94 8.67
N ILE A 180 -18.68 1.74 7.94
CA ILE A 180 -18.67 1.07 6.63
C ILE A 180 -18.13 -0.35 6.74
N ALA A 181 -17.05 -0.52 7.52
CA ALA A 181 -16.36 -1.79 7.73
C ALA A 181 -16.20 -2.06 9.22
N ASN A 182 -15.94 -3.32 9.57
CA ASN A 182 -15.87 -3.73 10.96
C ASN A 182 -14.80 -4.83 11.14
N SER A 183 -14.83 -5.48 12.30
CA SER A 183 -14.00 -6.60 12.72
C SER A 183 -13.95 -7.73 11.67
N CYS A 184 -12.77 -8.32 11.49
CA CYS A 184 -12.61 -9.53 10.67
C CYS A 184 -12.78 -10.83 11.46
N LYS A 185 -13.12 -10.79 12.75
CA LYS A 185 -13.28 -11.99 13.60
C LYS A 185 -14.22 -13.02 13.00
N THR A 186 -15.39 -12.57 12.49
CA THR A 186 -16.36 -13.45 11.83
C THR A 186 -15.80 -14.13 10.59
N ALA A 187 -14.96 -13.44 9.82
CA ALA A 187 -14.31 -14.01 8.64
C ALA A 187 -13.24 -15.04 9.04
N PHE A 188 -12.41 -14.70 10.03
CA PHE A 188 -11.32 -15.54 10.49
C PHE A 188 -11.80 -16.79 11.23
N SER A 189 -12.91 -16.71 11.98
CA SER A 189 -13.49 -17.87 12.68
C SER A 189 -14.03 -18.95 11.72
N LYS A 190 -14.25 -18.62 10.44
CA LYS A 190 -14.68 -19.57 9.40
C LYS A 190 -13.52 -20.31 8.74
N ALA A 191 -12.27 -19.87 8.94
CA ALA A 191 -11.12 -20.54 8.38
C ALA A 191 -11.03 -21.98 8.92
N THR A 192 -10.88 -22.95 8.03
CA THR A 192 -10.73 -24.38 8.39
C THR A 192 -9.27 -24.78 8.55
N GLN A 193 -8.37 -23.91 8.17
CA GLN A 193 -6.91 -24.06 8.34
C GLN A 193 -6.47 -23.27 9.56
N ASP A 194 -5.38 -23.72 10.20
CA ASP A 194 -4.73 -22.92 11.23
C ASP A 194 -4.21 -21.61 10.60
N ILE A 195 -4.83 -20.50 10.98
CA ILE A 195 -4.38 -19.15 10.63
C ILE A 195 -3.84 -18.46 11.88
N LEU A 196 -2.79 -17.69 11.72
CA LEU A 196 -2.40 -16.71 12.72
C LEU A 196 -3.21 -15.44 12.45
N SER A 197 -3.85 -14.90 13.47
CA SER A 197 -4.59 -13.66 13.30
C SER A 197 -4.47 -12.76 14.53
N LYS A 198 -4.22 -11.49 14.26
CA LYS A 198 -4.27 -10.40 15.25
C LYS A 198 -5.25 -9.36 14.77
N GLU A 199 -6.03 -8.81 15.69
CA GLU A 199 -6.93 -7.70 15.40
C GLU A 199 -6.62 -6.51 16.27
N VAL A 200 -6.65 -5.31 15.69
CA VAL A 200 -6.42 -4.04 16.36
C VAL A 200 -7.58 -3.10 16.02
N GLU A 201 -8.36 -2.77 17.03
CA GLU A 201 -9.35 -1.70 16.97
C GLU A 201 -8.69 -0.39 17.40
N LEU A 202 -8.82 0.64 16.58
CA LEU A 202 -8.20 1.94 16.79
C LEU A 202 -9.25 2.96 17.24
N GLU A 203 -9.02 3.57 18.39
CA GLU A 203 -9.82 4.70 18.86
C GLU A 203 -9.59 5.92 17.95
N SER A 204 -10.56 6.24 17.10
CA SER A 204 -10.49 7.37 16.17
C SER A 204 -11.88 7.80 15.73
N ASP A 205 -12.09 9.09 15.63
CA ASP A 205 -13.31 9.72 15.07
C ASP A 205 -13.34 9.78 13.54
N LYS A 206 -12.21 9.43 12.88
CA LYS A 206 -12.08 9.49 11.41
C LYS A 206 -12.79 8.34 10.69
N GLY A 207 -13.22 7.30 11.41
CA GLY A 207 -13.91 6.15 10.85
C GLY A 207 -13.14 5.54 9.67
N HIS A 208 -13.86 5.22 8.59
CA HIS A 208 -13.29 4.62 7.39
C HIS A 208 -12.18 5.44 6.72
N LYS A 209 -12.20 6.77 6.90
CA LYS A 209 -11.19 7.68 6.35
C LYS A 209 -9.90 7.75 7.14
N LEU A 210 -9.79 7.03 8.27
CA LEU A 210 -8.54 6.95 9.04
C LEU A 210 -7.34 6.55 8.18
N PHE A 211 -7.57 5.66 7.23
CA PHE A 211 -6.55 5.10 6.32
C PHE A 211 -6.37 5.91 5.02
N PHE A 212 -6.89 7.14 4.94
CA PHE A 212 -6.74 8.00 3.75
C PHE A 212 -5.40 8.73 3.70
N GLN A 213 -4.68 8.77 4.80
CA GLN A 213 -3.35 9.36 4.88
C GLN A 213 -2.48 8.54 5.83
N PRO A 214 -1.14 8.55 5.69
CA PRO A 214 -0.28 7.88 6.63
C PRO A 214 -0.39 8.59 7.99
N ALA A 215 -0.72 7.83 9.01
CA ALA A 215 -0.80 8.30 10.38
C ALA A 215 -0.25 7.22 11.31
N ASP A 216 0.56 7.61 12.29
CA ASP A 216 1.27 6.69 13.19
C ASP A 216 0.32 5.75 13.92
N ILE A 217 -0.89 6.22 14.25
CA ILE A 217 -1.90 5.41 14.93
C ILE A 217 -2.20 4.08 14.23
N TRP A 218 -2.07 4.00 12.90
CA TRP A 218 -2.29 2.76 12.15
C TRP A 218 -1.03 2.24 11.43
N VAL A 219 -0.10 3.13 11.03
CA VAL A 219 1.14 2.73 10.34
C VAL A 219 2.05 1.97 11.30
N GLU A 220 2.26 2.47 12.52
CA GLU A 220 3.13 1.84 13.50
C GLU A 220 2.65 0.44 13.98
N PRO A 221 1.37 0.19 14.25
CA PRO A 221 0.87 -1.17 14.46
C PRO A 221 1.16 -2.13 13.31
N VAL A 222 1.01 -1.69 12.04
CA VAL A 222 1.35 -2.51 10.88
C VAL A 222 2.85 -2.81 10.83
N LEU A 223 3.70 -1.81 10.99
CA LEU A 223 5.16 -1.97 10.98
C LEU A 223 5.66 -2.85 12.14
N THR A 224 5.06 -2.70 13.31
CA THR A 224 5.38 -3.52 14.49
C THR A 224 5.04 -4.98 14.21
N TRP A 225 3.85 -5.25 13.66
CA TRP A 225 3.44 -6.59 13.31
C TRP A 225 4.34 -7.20 12.22
N LEU A 226 4.71 -6.43 11.19
CA LEU A 226 5.66 -6.88 10.15
C LEU A 226 7.03 -7.30 10.70
N LYS A 227 7.51 -6.62 11.75
CA LYS A 227 8.78 -6.96 12.43
C LYS A 227 8.68 -8.22 13.29
N GLN A 228 7.51 -8.52 13.81
CA GLN A 228 7.26 -9.67 14.71
C GLN A 228 7.03 -10.98 13.96
N ARG A 229 6.68 -10.91 12.67
CA ARG A 229 6.55 -12.09 11.81
C ARG A 229 7.91 -12.78 11.63
N LYS A 230 7.90 -14.08 11.81
CA LYS A 230 9.08 -14.97 11.66
C LYS A 230 8.97 -15.74 10.37
#